data_5cb8e4342ae6a3b22e667fe8fba928c4
#
_entry.id   5cb8e4342ae6a3b22e667fe8fba928c4
#
_cell.length_a   1.000
_cell.length_b   1.000
_cell.length_c   1.000
_cell.angle_alpha   90.00
_cell.angle_beta   90.00
_cell.angle_gamma   90.00
#
_symmetry.space_group_name_H-M   'P 1'
#
loop_
_entity.id
_entity.type
_entity.pdbx_description
1 polymer ?
#
loop_
_entity_poly.entity_id
_entity_poly.type
_entity_poly.pdbx_seq_one_letter_code
_entity_poly.pdbx_strand_id
1 'polypeptide(L)'
;MARYENEAGAAADGFTISHEPERSRYVITASGADGGRVVGEAHYSLRGDGVIDFDHTVVAPELRGTGLSGLLARRAVTGEAVGERRVEASCWFIDGYLQRHPELLRG
;
A
#
# COMPACT_ATOMS: atom_id res chain seq x y z
N MET A 1 16.59 9.42 -3.88
CA MET A 1 15.43 10.00 -4.53
C MET A 1 14.54 8.89 -5.09
N ALA A 2 13.24 8.99 -4.90
CA ALA A 2 12.33 7.94 -5.35
C ALA A 2 12.25 7.95 -6.88
N ARG A 3 12.29 6.75 -7.46
CA ARG A 3 12.17 6.59 -8.92
C ARG A 3 10.74 6.86 -9.38
N TYR A 4 9.76 6.46 -8.55
CA TYR A 4 8.34 6.65 -8.86
C TYR A 4 7.72 7.58 -7.84
N GLU A 5 7.11 8.66 -8.32
CA GLU A 5 6.48 9.65 -7.44
C GLU A 5 4.96 9.55 -7.47
N ASN A 6 4.41 8.77 -8.40
CA ASN A 6 2.96 8.56 -8.47
C ASN A 6 2.68 7.23 -9.17
N GLU A 7 1.42 6.79 -9.06
CA GLU A 7 1.03 5.50 -9.62
C GLU A 7 1.09 5.48 -11.15
N ALA A 8 0.83 6.60 -11.79
CA ALA A 8 0.88 6.64 -13.24
C ALA A 8 2.30 6.37 -13.76
N GLY A 9 3.31 6.94 -13.09
CA GLY A 9 4.70 6.69 -13.46
C GLY A 9 5.09 5.24 -13.24
N ALA A 10 4.62 4.64 -12.13
CA ALA A 10 4.89 3.24 -11.86
C ALA A 10 4.20 2.34 -12.89
N ALA A 11 2.96 2.67 -13.25
CA ALA A 11 2.22 1.88 -14.24
C ALA A 11 2.90 1.90 -15.61
N ALA A 12 3.51 3.01 -15.97
CA ALA A 12 4.24 3.11 -17.24
C ALA A 12 5.39 2.10 -17.32
N ASP A 13 5.94 1.72 -16.16
CA ASP A 13 7.02 0.73 -16.09
C ASP A 13 6.50 -0.66 -15.72
N GLY A 14 5.19 -0.85 -15.73
CA GLY A 14 4.60 -2.16 -15.51
C GLY A 14 4.26 -2.49 -14.06
N PHE A 15 4.27 -1.49 -13.16
CA PHE A 15 3.91 -1.72 -11.76
C PHE A 15 2.56 -1.09 -11.48
N THR A 16 1.58 -1.91 -11.13
CA THR A 16 0.23 -1.41 -10.82
C THR A 16 -0.14 -1.79 -9.40
N ILE A 17 -0.91 -0.91 -8.75
CA ILE A 17 -1.37 -1.14 -7.39
C ILE A 17 -2.87 -1.39 -7.46
N SER A 18 -3.32 -2.44 -6.79
CA SER A 18 -4.74 -2.78 -6.77
C SER A 18 -5.14 -3.30 -5.40
N HIS A 19 -6.45 -3.33 -5.16
CA HIS A 19 -7.03 -3.79 -3.89
C HIS A 19 -7.62 -5.18 -4.10
N GLU A 20 -7.28 -6.09 -3.18
CA GLU A 20 -7.85 -7.44 -3.15
C GLU A 20 -8.63 -7.60 -1.85
N PRO A 21 -9.89 -7.15 -1.81
CA PRO A 21 -10.65 -7.16 -0.56
C PRO A 21 -10.90 -8.57 -0.02
N GLU A 22 -11.01 -9.56 -0.89
CA GLU A 22 -11.21 -10.94 -0.44
C GLU A 22 -9.99 -11.50 0.28
N ARG A 23 -8.83 -10.87 0.11
CA ARG A 23 -7.60 -11.24 0.81
C ARG A 23 -7.15 -10.19 1.80
N SER A 24 -7.95 -9.17 1.99
CA SER A 24 -7.67 -8.06 2.94
C SER A 24 -6.29 -7.47 2.70
N ARG A 25 -6.00 -7.11 1.45
CA ARG A 25 -4.68 -6.54 1.12
C ARG A 25 -4.73 -5.65 -0.11
N TYR A 26 -3.75 -4.76 -0.19
CA TYR A 26 -3.41 -4.05 -1.41
C TYR A 26 -2.12 -4.65 -1.95
N VAL A 27 -1.98 -4.72 -3.26
CA VAL A 27 -0.82 -5.37 -3.87
C VAL A 27 -0.20 -4.49 -4.95
N ILE A 28 1.12 -4.65 -5.13
CA ILE A 28 1.83 -4.15 -6.30
C ILE A 28 2.03 -5.36 -7.21
N THR A 29 1.57 -5.26 -8.45
CA THR A 29 1.77 -6.31 -9.44
C THR A 29 2.72 -5.81 -10.50
N ALA A 30 3.75 -6.60 -10.80
CA ALA A 30 4.69 -6.31 -11.88
C ALA A 30 4.26 -7.10 -13.10
N SER A 31 3.93 -6.39 -14.19
CA SER A 31 3.65 -7.07 -15.45
C SER A 31 4.98 -7.47 -16.07
N GLY A 32 4.96 -8.58 -16.81
CA GLY A 32 6.17 -9.08 -17.42
C GLY A 32 5.85 -10.27 -18.29
N ALA A 33 6.91 -10.96 -18.76
CA ALA A 33 6.75 -12.12 -19.62
C ALA A 33 5.93 -13.22 -18.98
N ASP A 34 5.85 -13.24 -17.65
CA ASP A 34 5.13 -14.26 -16.90
C ASP A 34 3.66 -13.90 -16.64
N GLY A 35 3.16 -12.80 -17.21
CA GLY A 35 1.76 -12.45 -17.06
C GLY A 35 1.40 -11.72 -15.79
N GLY A 36 2.40 -11.29 -15.02
CA GLY A 36 2.17 -10.54 -13.81
C GLY A 36 2.53 -11.32 -12.55
N ARG A 37 3.14 -10.61 -11.61
CA ARG A 37 3.62 -11.22 -10.37
C ARG A 37 3.43 -10.21 -9.25
N VAL A 38 2.93 -10.67 -8.11
CA VAL A 38 2.83 -9.81 -6.93
C VAL A 38 4.22 -9.56 -6.38
N VAL A 39 4.62 -8.30 -6.26
CA VAL A 39 5.94 -7.92 -5.77
C VAL A 39 5.85 -7.06 -4.51
N GLY A 40 4.66 -6.72 -4.06
CA GLY A 40 4.46 -6.00 -2.81
C GLY A 40 3.04 -6.22 -2.30
N GLU A 41 2.90 -6.23 -0.97
CA GLU A 41 1.62 -6.46 -0.32
C GLU A 41 1.51 -5.59 0.92
N ALA A 42 0.34 -5.01 1.14
CA ALA A 42 0.02 -4.31 2.38
C ALA A 42 -1.28 -4.90 2.90
N HIS A 43 -1.18 -5.64 3.99
CA HIS A 43 -2.30 -6.36 4.59
C HIS A 43 -2.97 -5.54 5.67
N TYR A 44 -4.26 -5.74 5.84
CA TYR A 44 -5.01 -5.08 6.90
C TYR A 44 -5.98 -6.04 7.56
N SER A 45 -6.43 -5.67 8.75
CA SER A 45 -7.46 -6.38 9.48
C SER A 45 -8.54 -5.38 9.87
N LEU A 46 -9.79 -5.77 9.76
CA LEU A 46 -10.90 -4.94 10.21
C LEU A 46 -11.23 -5.34 11.63
N ARG A 47 -11.18 -4.37 12.55
CA ARG A 47 -11.42 -4.61 13.95
C ARG A 47 -12.73 -3.94 14.36
N GLY A 48 -13.72 -4.74 14.65
CA GLY A 48 -15.04 -4.22 14.94
C GLY A 48 -15.60 -3.47 13.76
N ASP A 49 -16.43 -2.48 14.03
CA ASP A 49 -17.15 -1.77 12.97
C ASP A 49 -16.46 -0.50 12.51
N GLY A 50 -15.45 -0.04 13.24
CA GLY A 50 -14.93 1.29 12.97
C GLY A 50 -13.42 1.41 12.90
N VAL A 51 -12.67 0.32 12.84
CA VAL A 51 -11.21 0.37 12.82
C VAL A 51 -10.66 -0.52 11.74
N ILE A 52 -9.68 0.00 11.01
CA ILE A 52 -8.86 -0.79 10.09
C ILE A 52 -7.42 -0.70 10.56
N ASP A 53 -6.78 -1.85 10.75
CA ASP A 53 -5.41 -1.95 11.21
C ASP A 53 -4.53 -2.49 10.09
N PHE A 54 -3.57 -1.69 9.64
CA PHE A 54 -2.57 -2.14 8.65
C PHE A 54 -1.48 -2.85 9.43
N ASP A 55 -1.45 -4.17 9.33
CA ASP A 55 -0.66 -5.00 10.24
C ASP A 55 0.56 -5.65 9.61
N HIS A 56 0.70 -5.63 8.28
CA HIS A 56 1.83 -6.30 7.66
C HIS A 56 2.09 -5.75 6.26
N THR A 57 3.35 -5.46 5.95
CA THR A 57 3.75 -4.97 4.63
C THR A 57 4.99 -5.73 4.19
N VAL A 58 4.99 -6.23 2.96
CA VAL A 58 6.14 -6.89 2.36
C VAL A 58 6.33 -6.32 0.96
N VAL A 59 7.56 -5.93 0.62
CA VAL A 59 7.89 -5.47 -0.72
C VAL A 59 9.18 -6.15 -1.13
N ALA A 60 9.25 -6.63 -2.37
CA ALA A 60 10.43 -7.31 -2.87
C ALA A 60 11.67 -6.45 -2.67
N PRO A 61 12.79 -7.04 -2.18
CA PRO A 61 13.98 -6.25 -1.86
C PRO A 61 14.53 -5.45 -3.03
N GLU A 62 14.41 -5.96 -4.24
CA GLU A 62 14.92 -5.27 -5.43
C GLU A 62 14.15 -3.97 -5.72
N LEU A 63 12.99 -3.77 -5.10
CA LEU A 63 12.22 -2.55 -5.29
C LEU A 63 12.47 -1.49 -4.24
N ARG A 64 13.38 -1.73 -3.32
CA ARG A 64 13.71 -0.75 -2.29
C ARG A 64 14.34 0.48 -2.94
N GLY A 65 13.96 1.66 -2.44
CA GLY A 65 14.50 2.91 -2.96
C GLY A 65 13.81 3.41 -4.22
N THR A 66 12.84 2.65 -4.76
CA THR A 66 12.14 3.07 -5.97
C THR A 66 10.95 3.99 -5.69
N GLY A 67 10.47 4.01 -4.44
CA GLY A 67 9.25 4.74 -4.08
C GLY A 67 7.99 3.91 -4.16
N LEU A 68 8.07 2.67 -4.64
CA LEU A 68 6.88 1.82 -4.79
C LEU A 68 6.24 1.48 -3.45
N SER A 69 7.05 1.24 -2.41
CA SER A 69 6.48 0.93 -1.10
C SER A 69 5.73 2.11 -0.52
N GLY A 70 6.21 3.34 -0.77
CA GLY A 70 5.49 4.54 -0.34
C GLY A 70 4.17 4.72 -1.08
N LEU A 71 4.16 4.43 -2.39
CA LEU A 71 2.94 4.49 -3.17
C LEU A 71 1.94 3.44 -2.69
N LEU A 72 2.42 2.26 -2.35
CA LEU A 72 1.56 1.21 -1.81
C LEU A 72 0.94 1.64 -0.48
N ALA A 73 1.75 2.20 0.42
CA ALA A 73 1.25 2.68 1.70
C ALA A 73 0.21 3.77 1.51
N ARG A 74 0.47 4.73 0.62
CA ARG A 74 -0.47 5.81 0.36
C ARG A 74 -1.79 5.28 -0.17
N ARG A 75 -1.73 4.37 -1.15
CA ARG A 75 -2.93 3.80 -1.73
C ARG A 75 -3.74 3.05 -0.66
N ALA A 76 -3.05 2.30 0.20
CA ALA A 76 -3.72 1.52 1.23
C ALA A 76 -4.44 2.42 2.23
N VAL A 77 -3.77 3.46 2.74
CA VAL A 77 -4.36 4.29 3.79
C VAL A 77 -5.36 5.30 3.27
N THR A 78 -5.41 5.51 1.95
CA THR A 78 -6.41 6.41 1.34
C THR A 78 -7.43 5.65 0.51
N GLY A 79 -7.34 4.32 0.46
CA GLY A 79 -8.16 3.53 -0.42
C GLY A 79 -9.53 3.19 0.17
N GLU A 80 -10.26 2.44 -0.62
CA GLU A 80 -11.66 2.15 -0.30
C GLU A 80 -11.84 1.29 0.94
N ALA A 81 -10.83 0.51 1.32
CA ALA A 81 -10.93 -0.33 2.52
C ALA A 81 -11.06 0.52 3.78
N VAL A 82 -10.46 1.71 3.79
CA VAL A 82 -10.55 2.60 4.94
C VAL A 82 -11.99 3.10 5.12
N GLY A 83 -12.60 3.63 4.04
CA GLY A 83 -13.93 4.17 4.13
C GLY A 83 -14.00 5.19 5.26
N GLU A 84 -14.92 4.97 6.20
CA GLU A 84 -15.07 5.84 7.37
C GLU A 84 -14.40 5.28 8.62
N ARG A 85 -13.60 4.23 8.46
CA ARG A 85 -12.94 3.58 9.58
C ARG A 85 -11.76 4.40 10.08
N ARG A 86 -11.49 4.28 11.37
CA ARG A 86 -10.29 4.87 11.93
C ARG A 86 -9.08 4.02 11.53
N VAL A 87 -8.03 4.68 11.07
CA VAL A 87 -6.83 3.99 10.62
C VAL A 87 -5.89 3.77 11.80
N GLU A 88 -5.45 2.52 11.98
CA GLU A 88 -4.39 2.16 12.90
C GLU A 88 -3.33 1.38 12.12
N ALA A 89 -2.13 1.29 12.65
CA ALA A 89 -1.05 0.59 11.96
C ALA A 89 -0.17 -0.11 12.99
N SER A 90 -0.35 -1.42 13.11
CA SER A 90 0.56 -2.26 13.88
C SER A 90 1.87 -2.47 13.13
N CYS A 91 1.83 -2.38 11.80
CA CYS A 91 3.01 -2.48 10.96
C CYS A 91 3.86 -1.22 11.10
N TRP A 92 5.12 -1.36 11.50
CA TRP A 92 5.97 -0.19 11.72
C TRP A 92 6.18 0.62 10.45
N PHE A 93 6.17 -0.03 9.27
CA PHE A 93 6.38 0.68 8.02
C PHE A 93 5.20 1.63 7.74
N ILE A 94 3.96 1.13 7.85
CA ILE A 94 2.78 1.96 7.62
C ILE A 94 2.67 3.04 8.70
N ASP A 95 2.95 2.67 9.95
CA ASP A 95 2.93 3.65 11.03
C ASP A 95 3.92 4.78 10.78
N GLY A 96 5.14 4.43 10.37
CA GLY A 96 6.14 5.46 10.05
C GLY A 96 5.72 6.32 8.88
N TYR A 97 5.10 5.72 7.87
CA TYR A 97 4.60 6.46 6.73
C TYR A 97 3.55 7.49 7.16
N LEU A 98 2.61 7.07 8.02
CA LEU A 98 1.55 7.96 8.50
C LEU A 98 2.11 9.08 9.36
N GLN A 99 3.16 8.82 10.14
CA GLN A 99 3.80 9.87 10.93
C GLN A 99 4.43 10.93 10.05
N ARG A 100 4.94 10.55 8.88
CA ARG A 100 5.50 11.51 7.93
C ARG A 100 4.43 12.19 7.08
N HIS A 101 3.22 11.64 7.07
CA HIS A 101 2.12 12.15 6.24
C HIS A 101 0.83 12.24 7.04
N PRO A 102 0.83 13.03 8.14
CA PRO A 102 -0.35 13.10 9.01
C PRO A 102 -1.59 13.64 8.30
N GLU A 103 -1.42 14.36 7.19
CA GLU A 103 -2.56 14.85 6.43
C GLU A 103 -3.43 13.72 5.90
N LEU A 104 -2.89 12.51 5.76
CA LEU A 104 -3.66 11.38 5.25
C LEU A 104 -4.64 10.80 6.26
N LEU A 105 -4.50 11.16 7.53
CA LEU A 105 -5.40 10.69 8.58
C LEU A 105 -6.61 11.60 8.77
N ARG A 106 -6.68 12.68 8.04
CA ARG A 106 -7.77 13.65 8.20
C ARG A 106 -8.99 13.10 7.47
N GLY A 107 -9.95 12.75 8.25
CA GLY A 107 -11.17 12.15 7.76
C GLY A 107 -12.10 13.08 7.05
#